data_b16377e61ae8db6a16a8ffbcc959888c
#
_entry.id   b16377e61ae8db6a16a8ffbcc959888c
#
_cell.length_a   1.000
_cell.length_b   1.000
_cell.length_c   1.000
_cell.angle_alpha   90.00
_cell.angle_beta   90.00
_cell.angle_gamma   90.00
#
_symmetry.space_group_name_H-M   'P 1'
#
loop_
_entity.id
_entity.type
_entity.pdbx_description
1 polymer ?
#
loop_
_entity_poly.entity_id
_entity_poly.type
_entity_poly.pdbx_seq_one_letter_code
_entity_poly.pdbx_strand_id
1 'polypeptide(L)'
;MSTNLKVTLGVLAIALAVLAGVVLVNRGGDSTPAAVAEAVVRPDSHRLSTAVDSKTTVVEFLDFECESCLAAYPSVEKLRAEYGDRITYVVRYFPIASHPNSYNAAHAAEAAARQGKFEAMYKKLFDTATVWGHQQQSQAAVFEGYAQELGLDMTRFKADVASTQVADRVKADASDGEALGVQGTPTFFINGEKFAGRPDYAGLKAAVDASLNS
;
A
#
# COMPACT_ATOMS: atom_id res chain seq x y z
N MET A 1 -52.07 -9.09 -35.68
CA MET A 1 -51.53 -8.30 -34.55
C MET A 1 -51.58 -6.83 -34.92
N SER A 2 -52.27 -6.01 -34.16
CA SER A 2 -52.45 -4.56 -34.45
C SER A 2 -51.11 -3.81 -34.29
N THR A 3 -50.94 -2.75 -35.06
CA THR A 3 -49.72 -1.92 -35.05
C THR A 3 -49.42 -1.41 -33.64
N ASN A 4 -50.44 -1.11 -32.82
CA ASN A 4 -50.30 -0.66 -31.43
C ASN A 4 -49.66 -1.74 -30.52
N LEU A 5 -49.99 -3.02 -30.72
CA LEU A 5 -49.42 -4.13 -29.94
C LEU A 5 -47.92 -4.30 -30.23
N LYS A 6 -47.49 -4.11 -31.50
CA LYS A 6 -46.06 -4.17 -31.86
C LYS A 6 -45.25 -3.03 -31.27
N VAL A 7 -45.81 -1.82 -31.22
CA VAL A 7 -45.16 -0.64 -30.60
C VAL A 7 -45.03 -0.84 -29.10
N THR A 8 -46.11 -1.32 -28.43
CA THR A 8 -46.06 -1.56 -26.99
C THR A 8 -45.05 -2.62 -26.61
N LEU A 9 -44.94 -3.73 -27.37
CA LEU A 9 -43.93 -4.76 -27.14
C LEU A 9 -42.50 -4.27 -27.38
N GLY A 10 -42.30 -3.40 -28.38
CA GLY A 10 -40.99 -2.78 -28.64
C GLY A 10 -40.55 -1.85 -27.50
N VAL A 11 -41.42 -1.03 -26.96
CA VAL A 11 -41.15 -0.11 -25.83
C VAL A 11 -40.84 -0.91 -24.55
N LEU A 12 -41.58 -2.01 -24.28
CA LEU A 12 -41.34 -2.86 -23.14
C LEU A 12 -39.95 -3.57 -23.22
N ALA A 13 -39.56 -4.03 -24.42
CA ALA A 13 -38.25 -4.68 -24.65
C ALA A 13 -37.09 -3.68 -24.42
N ILE A 14 -37.24 -2.44 -24.88
CA ILE A 14 -36.23 -1.39 -24.67
C ILE A 14 -36.14 -1.02 -23.18
N ALA A 15 -37.28 -0.88 -22.49
CA ALA A 15 -37.30 -0.59 -21.05
C ALA A 15 -36.64 -1.70 -20.22
N LEU A 16 -36.89 -2.97 -20.57
CA LEU A 16 -36.22 -4.13 -19.91
C LEU A 16 -34.72 -4.19 -20.21
N ALA A 17 -34.28 -3.84 -21.42
CA ALA A 17 -32.86 -3.78 -21.76
C ALA A 17 -32.15 -2.64 -21.03
N VAL A 18 -32.78 -1.47 -20.87
CA VAL A 18 -32.23 -0.35 -20.10
C VAL A 18 -32.19 -0.68 -18.61
N LEU A 19 -33.22 -1.32 -18.05
CA LEU A 19 -33.23 -1.79 -16.66
C LEU A 19 -32.16 -2.85 -16.42
N ALA A 20 -31.99 -3.82 -17.32
CA ALA A 20 -30.92 -4.81 -17.22
C ALA A 20 -29.54 -4.17 -17.35
N GLY A 21 -29.37 -3.18 -18.23
CA GLY A 21 -28.13 -2.40 -18.35
C GLY A 21 -27.81 -1.61 -17.10
N VAL A 22 -28.80 -0.95 -16.50
CA VAL A 22 -28.62 -0.19 -15.23
C VAL A 22 -28.28 -1.13 -14.06
N VAL A 23 -28.90 -2.32 -13.99
CA VAL A 23 -28.59 -3.32 -12.96
C VAL A 23 -27.19 -3.90 -13.12
N LEU A 24 -26.73 -4.09 -14.38
CA LEU A 24 -25.36 -4.56 -14.65
C LEU A 24 -24.30 -3.50 -14.37
N VAL A 25 -24.60 -2.22 -14.65
CA VAL A 25 -23.70 -1.09 -14.35
C VAL A 25 -23.65 -0.81 -12.84
N ASN A 26 -24.77 -1.01 -12.13
CA ASN A 26 -24.84 -0.80 -10.68
C ASN A 26 -24.28 -2.00 -9.86
N ARG A 27 -23.92 -3.11 -10.50
CA ARG A 27 -23.17 -4.24 -9.87
C ARG A 27 -21.66 -4.03 -9.80
N GLY A 28 -21.16 -2.92 -10.34
CA GLY A 28 -19.77 -2.51 -10.17
C GLY A 28 -19.61 -1.80 -8.83
N GLY A 29 -19.23 -2.53 -7.76
CA GLY A 29 -18.71 -1.87 -6.58
C GLY A 29 -19.07 -2.37 -5.20
N ASP A 30 -19.84 -3.43 -5.02
CA ASP A 30 -19.89 -4.09 -3.71
C ASP A 30 -18.70 -5.04 -3.56
N SER A 31 -17.52 -4.47 -3.26
CA SER A 31 -16.38 -5.25 -2.80
C SER A 31 -16.78 -5.92 -1.49
N THR A 32 -16.87 -7.23 -1.47
CA THR A 32 -17.11 -7.96 -0.22
C THR A 32 -15.96 -7.64 0.76
N PRO A 33 -16.20 -7.66 2.08
CA PRO A 33 -15.13 -7.46 3.07
C PRO A 33 -13.90 -8.34 2.82
N ALA A 34 -14.09 -9.56 2.33
CA ALA A 34 -13.00 -10.47 1.95
C ALA A 34 -12.19 -9.95 0.75
N ALA A 35 -12.85 -9.42 -0.29
CA ALA A 35 -12.17 -8.85 -1.45
C ALA A 35 -11.38 -7.57 -1.08
N VAL A 36 -11.91 -6.76 -0.17
CA VAL A 36 -11.19 -5.59 0.36
C VAL A 36 -9.97 -6.04 1.16
N ALA A 37 -10.12 -7.03 2.04
CA ALA A 37 -9.00 -7.55 2.83
C ALA A 37 -7.89 -8.13 1.93
N GLU A 38 -8.25 -8.82 0.85
CA GLU A 38 -7.31 -9.36 -0.14
C GLU A 38 -6.62 -8.25 -0.96
N ALA A 39 -7.33 -7.16 -1.28
CA ALA A 39 -6.76 -6.00 -1.96
C ALA A 39 -5.82 -5.19 -1.06
N VAL A 40 -6.09 -5.15 0.26
CA VAL A 40 -5.25 -4.45 1.24
C VAL A 40 -3.91 -5.18 1.44
N VAL A 41 -3.88 -6.53 1.40
CA VAL A 41 -2.67 -7.34 1.57
C VAL A 41 -2.47 -8.28 0.39
N ARG A 42 -1.47 -8.02 -0.42
CA ARG A 42 -1.06 -8.93 -1.52
C ARG A 42 -0.22 -10.10 -0.97
N PRO A 43 -0.18 -11.23 -1.67
CA PRO A 43 0.71 -12.34 -1.28
C PRO A 43 2.19 -11.94 -1.21
N ASP A 44 2.60 -11.01 -2.07
CA ASP A 44 3.96 -10.47 -2.20
C ASP A 44 4.21 -9.19 -1.37
N SER A 45 3.26 -8.78 -0.51
CA SER A 45 3.43 -7.62 0.39
C SER A 45 4.55 -7.85 1.40
N HIS A 46 5.32 -6.80 1.68
CA HIS A 46 6.40 -6.84 2.67
C HIS A 46 5.84 -6.87 4.09
N ARG A 47 6.20 -7.89 4.85
CA ARG A 47 5.82 -8.05 6.25
C ARG A 47 7.02 -7.74 7.14
N LEU A 48 6.89 -6.74 8.03
CA LEU A 48 7.89 -6.40 9.04
C LEU A 48 7.67 -7.17 10.34
N SER A 49 6.47 -7.72 10.55
CA SER A 49 6.15 -8.74 11.57
C SER A 49 5.04 -9.65 11.04
N THR A 50 4.92 -10.85 11.62
CA THR A 50 3.84 -11.80 11.28
C THR A 50 3.26 -12.34 12.57
N ALA A 51 1.94 -12.16 12.74
CA ALA A 51 1.21 -12.65 13.90
C ALA A 51 1.15 -14.19 13.90
N VAL A 52 1.32 -14.79 15.07
CA VAL A 52 1.22 -16.25 15.24
C VAL A 52 -0.23 -16.75 15.11
N ASP A 53 -1.22 -15.90 15.43
CA ASP A 53 -2.65 -16.22 15.40
C ASP A 53 -3.40 -15.55 14.24
N SER A 54 -2.73 -14.72 13.45
CA SER A 54 -3.29 -13.97 12.31
C SER A 54 -4.50 -13.08 12.63
N LYS A 55 -4.75 -12.74 13.90
CA LYS A 55 -5.94 -11.97 14.30
C LYS A 55 -5.88 -10.51 13.90
N THR A 56 -4.71 -9.88 13.97
CA THR A 56 -4.59 -8.46 13.71
C THR A 56 -3.54 -8.20 12.65
N THR A 57 -3.98 -7.59 11.56
CA THR A 57 -3.11 -7.12 10.48
C THR A 57 -3.20 -5.60 10.39
N VAL A 58 -2.05 -4.95 10.49
CA VAL A 58 -1.87 -3.52 10.25
C VAL A 58 -1.17 -3.34 8.91
N VAL A 59 -1.76 -2.57 8.01
CA VAL A 59 -1.16 -2.25 6.70
C VAL A 59 -0.93 -0.76 6.63
N GLU A 60 0.27 -0.37 6.24
CA GLU A 60 0.64 1.02 5.99
C GLU A 60 0.95 1.21 4.51
N PHE A 61 0.20 2.08 3.84
CA PHE A 61 0.58 2.66 2.57
C PHE A 61 1.46 3.88 2.84
N LEU A 62 2.70 3.82 2.42
CA LEU A 62 3.72 4.82 2.73
C LEU A 62 4.48 5.33 1.52
N ASP A 63 5.04 6.51 1.69
CA ASP A 63 6.06 7.11 0.83
C ASP A 63 7.28 7.44 1.71
N PHE A 64 8.45 6.93 1.34
CA PHE A 64 9.68 7.16 2.09
C PHE A 64 10.12 8.63 2.13
N GLU A 65 9.68 9.44 1.16
CA GLU A 65 10.00 10.88 1.10
C GLU A 65 8.96 11.76 1.82
N CYS A 66 7.82 11.19 2.24
CA CYS A 66 6.74 11.94 2.87
C CYS A 66 7.08 12.31 4.31
N GLU A 67 7.02 13.60 4.65
CA GLU A 67 7.30 14.09 6.01
C GLU A 67 6.33 13.51 7.05
N SER A 68 5.08 13.29 6.66
CA SER A 68 4.08 12.69 7.55
C SER A 68 4.40 11.21 7.84
N CYS A 69 4.94 10.47 6.86
CA CYS A 69 5.45 9.11 7.08
C CYS A 69 6.67 9.11 8.01
N LEU A 70 7.61 10.03 7.77
CA LEU A 70 8.76 10.21 8.65
C LEU A 70 8.34 10.56 10.08
N ALA A 71 7.34 11.41 10.25
CA ALA A 71 6.80 11.77 11.57
C ALA A 71 6.08 10.58 12.25
N ALA A 72 5.42 9.71 11.50
CA ALA A 72 4.76 8.50 12.01
C ALA A 72 5.75 7.37 12.34
N TYR A 73 6.88 7.30 11.65
CA TYR A 73 7.85 6.21 11.75
C TYR A 73 8.26 5.82 13.18
N PRO A 74 8.61 6.75 14.10
CA PRO A 74 8.93 6.39 15.49
C PRO A 74 7.76 5.73 16.23
N SER A 75 6.51 6.16 15.92
CA SER A 75 5.30 5.59 16.50
C SER A 75 5.05 4.17 15.99
N VAL A 76 5.30 3.95 14.70
CA VAL A 76 5.22 2.64 14.04
C VAL A 76 6.25 1.68 14.63
N GLU A 77 7.51 2.08 14.72
CA GLU A 77 8.56 1.21 15.27
C GLU A 77 8.31 0.88 16.75
N LYS A 78 7.80 1.84 17.54
CA LYS A 78 7.38 1.58 18.91
C LYS A 78 6.23 0.58 18.99
N LEU A 79 5.22 0.73 18.11
CA LEU A 79 4.09 -0.20 18.03
C LEU A 79 4.57 -1.61 17.68
N ARG A 80 5.41 -1.74 16.65
CA ARG A 80 5.99 -3.02 16.23
C ARG A 80 6.81 -3.68 17.34
N ALA A 81 7.61 -2.91 18.06
CA ALA A 81 8.40 -3.42 19.17
C ALA A 81 7.54 -3.92 20.34
N GLU A 82 6.42 -3.23 20.64
CA GLU A 82 5.52 -3.60 21.73
C GLU A 82 4.68 -4.85 21.40
N TYR A 83 4.17 -4.93 20.18
CA TYR A 83 3.27 -6.04 19.81
C TYR A 83 4.00 -7.26 19.25
N GLY A 84 5.16 -7.07 18.62
CA GLY A 84 5.99 -8.16 18.10
C GLY A 84 5.23 -9.11 17.18
N ASP A 85 5.15 -10.39 17.57
CA ASP A 85 4.47 -11.46 16.88
C ASP A 85 2.95 -11.56 17.17
N ARG A 86 2.39 -10.58 17.89
CA ARG A 86 0.92 -10.48 18.08
C ARG A 86 0.22 -9.78 16.93
N ILE A 87 0.95 -9.06 16.08
CA ILE A 87 0.40 -8.39 14.91
C ILE A 87 1.18 -8.72 13.65
N THR A 88 0.48 -8.82 12.53
CA THR A 88 1.11 -8.77 11.21
C THR A 88 1.19 -7.32 10.78
N TYR A 89 2.43 -6.80 10.59
CA TYR A 89 2.63 -5.45 10.08
C TYR A 89 3.11 -5.51 8.63
N VAL A 90 2.35 -4.88 7.74
CA VAL A 90 2.55 -4.91 6.29
C VAL A 90 2.85 -3.51 5.78
N VAL A 91 3.83 -3.40 4.91
CA VAL A 91 4.17 -2.18 4.18
C VAL A 91 3.73 -2.31 2.72
N ARG A 92 3.06 -1.27 2.22
CA ARG A 92 2.69 -1.09 0.82
C ARG A 92 3.24 0.23 0.30
N TYR A 93 3.78 0.23 -0.90
CA TYR A 93 4.30 1.43 -1.53
C TYR A 93 3.17 2.35 -2.03
N PHE A 94 3.29 3.63 -1.75
CA PHE A 94 2.42 4.65 -2.31
C PHE A 94 3.22 5.92 -2.60
N PRO A 95 4.18 5.86 -3.56
CA PRO A 95 5.03 7.00 -3.87
C PRO A 95 4.21 8.15 -4.48
N ILE A 96 4.39 9.34 -3.93
CA ILE A 96 3.67 10.55 -4.35
C ILE A 96 4.44 11.22 -5.48
N ALA A 97 3.77 11.45 -6.61
CA ALA A 97 4.41 11.95 -7.84
C ALA A 97 5.08 13.33 -7.70
N SER A 98 4.64 14.16 -6.73
CA SER A 98 5.25 15.46 -6.45
C SER A 98 6.53 15.37 -5.60
N HIS A 99 6.84 14.20 -5.04
CA HIS A 99 8.06 13.97 -4.27
C HIS A 99 9.18 13.50 -5.22
N PRO A 100 10.28 14.28 -5.37
CA PRO A 100 11.28 14.06 -6.43
C PRO A 100 11.95 12.68 -6.39
N ASN A 101 12.11 12.09 -5.20
CA ASN A 101 12.85 10.86 -5.00
C ASN A 101 12.00 9.69 -4.48
N SER A 102 10.69 9.86 -4.36
CA SER A 102 9.81 8.85 -3.75
C SER A 102 9.81 7.52 -4.51
N TYR A 103 9.76 7.57 -5.85
CA TYR A 103 9.89 6.35 -6.68
C TYR A 103 11.28 5.73 -6.59
N ASN A 104 12.34 6.55 -6.58
CA ASN A 104 13.70 6.04 -6.43
C ASN A 104 13.89 5.31 -5.10
N ALA A 105 13.33 5.85 -4.00
CA ALA A 105 13.38 5.22 -2.69
C ALA A 105 12.57 3.91 -2.64
N ALA A 106 11.36 3.90 -3.21
CA ALA A 106 10.54 2.69 -3.30
C ALA A 106 11.22 1.59 -4.15
N HIS A 107 11.82 1.95 -5.28
CA HIS A 107 12.58 1.00 -6.11
C HIS A 107 13.82 0.46 -5.39
N ALA A 108 14.53 1.31 -4.62
CA ALA A 108 15.67 0.86 -3.81
C ALA A 108 15.23 -0.11 -2.72
N ALA A 109 14.11 0.16 -2.03
CA ALA A 109 13.55 -0.74 -1.03
C ALA A 109 13.13 -2.08 -1.62
N GLU A 110 12.46 -2.07 -2.79
CA GLU A 110 12.05 -3.29 -3.48
C GLU A 110 13.25 -4.09 -4.00
N ALA A 111 14.26 -3.43 -4.57
CA ALA A 111 15.49 -4.10 -4.99
C ALA A 111 16.23 -4.75 -3.82
N ALA A 112 16.25 -4.10 -2.65
CA ALA A 112 16.79 -4.67 -1.42
C ALA A 112 15.95 -5.86 -0.93
N ALA A 113 14.62 -5.77 -1.05
CA ALA A 113 13.69 -6.86 -0.71
C ALA A 113 13.98 -8.14 -1.50
N ARG A 114 14.31 -8.02 -2.79
CA ARG A 114 14.68 -9.15 -3.67
C ARG A 114 15.98 -9.86 -3.23
N GLN A 115 16.73 -9.24 -2.32
CA GLN A 115 17.90 -9.82 -1.66
C GLN A 115 17.67 -10.07 -0.16
N GLY A 116 16.41 -10.09 0.31
CA GLY A 116 16.04 -10.36 1.70
C GLY A 116 16.39 -9.23 2.67
N LYS A 117 16.58 -8.01 2.18
CA LYS A 117 17.01 -6.84 2.99
C LYS A 117 15.97 -5.70 3.01
N PHE A 118 14.68 -6.02 2.82
CA PHE A 118 13.63 -5.01 2.84
C PHE A 118 13.66 -4.16 4.11
N GLU A 119 13.56 -4.80 5.28
CA GLU A 119 13.47 -4.08 6.56
C GLU A 119 14.72 -3.24 6.83
N ALA A 120 15.90 -3.74 6.46
CA ALA A 120 17.14 -3.00 6.63
C ALA A 120 17.17 -1.73 5.76
N MET A 121 16.70 -1.82 4.51
CA MET A 121 16.59 -0.66 3.62
C MET A 121 15.46 0.29 4.06
N TYR A 122 14.31 -0.23 4.47
CA TYR A 122 13.20 0.54 5.04
C TYR A 122 13.68 1.43 6.20
N LYS A 123 14.36 0.85 7.18
CA LYS A 123 14.93 1.59 8.31
C LYS A 123 15.96 2.63 7.83
N LYS A 124 16.88 2.22 6.96
CA LYS A 124 17.93 3.11 6.45
C LYS A 124 17.35 4.33 5.74
N LEU A 125 16.30 4.14 4.92
CA LEU A 125 15.64 5.24 4.22
C LEU A 125 14.99 6.23 5.19
N PHE A 126 14.24 5.76 6.19
CA PHE A 126 13.62 6.64 7.18
C PHE A 126 14.64 7.30 8.12
N ASP A 127 15.62 6.56 8.62
CA ASP A 127 16.65 7.08 9.54
C ASP A 127 17.48 8.20 8.90
N THR A 128 17.57 8.22 7.57
CA THR A 128 18.36 9.20 6.82
C THR A 128 17.50 10.14 5.95
N ALA A 129 16.17 10.11 6.08
CA ALA A 129 15.25 10.86 5.23
C ALA A 129 15.55 12.37 5.20
N THR A 130 16.03 12.94 6.29
CA THR A 130 16.44 14.37 6.36
C THR A 130 17.65 14.71 5.50
N VAL A 131 18.43 13.72 5.04
CA VAL A 131 19.63 13.92 4.21
C VAL A 131 19.27 13.96 2.73
N TRP A 132 18.36 13.09 2.29
CA TRP A 132 18.06 12.88 0.87
C TRP A 132 16.66 13.35 0.45
N GLY A 133 15.72 13.48 1.40
CA GLY A 133 14.34 13.90 1.12
C GLY A 133 14.28 15.31 0.56
N HIS A 134 13.31 15.53 -0.35
CA HIS A 134 13.01 16.81 -1.01
C HIS A 134 14.17 17.44 -1.81
N GLN A 135 15.24 16.68 -2.05
CA GLN A 135 16.30 17.11 -2.97
C GLN A 135 15.77 17.02 -4.39
N GLN A 136 15.93 18.11 -5.16
CA GLN A 136 15.48 18.15 -6.57
C GLN A 136 16.31 17.24 -7.48
N GLN A 137 17.56 16.97 -7.11
CA GLN A 137 18.41 16.02 -7.81
C GLN A 137 18.08 14.60 -7.39
N SER A 138 18.23 13.68 -8.34
CA SER A 138 18.06 12.24 -8.06
C SER A 138 19.01 11.79 -6.97
N GLN A 139 18.45 11.11 -5.96
CA GLN A 139 19.18 10.53 -4.85
C GLN A 139 19.52 9.03 -5.06
N ALA A 140 19.37 8.54 -6.29
CA ALA A 140 19.66 7.13 -6.61
C ALA A 140 21.07 6.70 -6.19
N ALA A 141 22.09 7.57 -6.36
CA ALA A 141 23.46 7.28 -5.92
C ALA A 141 23.59 7.15 -4.39
N VAL A 142 22.78 7.90 -3.62
CA VAL A 142 22.72 7.78 -2.16
C VAL A 142 22.15 6.42 -1.77
N PHE A 143 21.08 5.98 -2.44
CA PHE A 143 20.46 4.68 -2.19
C PHE A 143 21.34 3.51 -2.62
N GLU A 144 22.14 3.66 -3.67
CA GLU A 144 23.20 2.71 -4.01
C GLU A 144 24.25 2.60 -2.88
N GLY A 145 24.65 3.73 -2.29
CA GLY A 145 25.52 3.74 -1.11
C GLY A 145 24.92 2.96 0.07
N TYR A 146 23.62 3.15 0.34
CA TYR A 146 22.92 2.38 1.39
C TYR A 146 22.91 0.89 1.08
N ALA A 147 22.66 0.50 -0.16
CA ALA A 147 22.68 -0.89 -0.58
C ALA A 147 24.06 -1.53 -0.35
N GLN A 148 25.13 -0.78 -0.65
CA GLN A 148 26.52 -1.22 -0.39
C GLN A 148 26.78 -1.37 1.11
N GLU A 149 26.36 -0.42 1.95
CA GLU A 149 26.50 -0.49 3.40
C GLU A 149 25.73 -1.68 3.99
N LEU A 150 24.59 -2.05 3.41
CA LEU A 150 23.78 -3.21 3.79
C LEU A 150 24.33 -4.54 3.28
N GLY A 151 25.44 -4.51 2.52
CA GLY A 151 26.12 -5.71 2.00
C GLY A 151 25.38 -6.40 0.87
N LEU A 152 24.62 -5.66 0.07
CA LEU A 152 23.89 -6.19 -1.08
C LEU A 152 24.85 -6.47 -2.25
N ASP A 153 24.50 -7.46 -3.08
CA ASP A 153 25.10 -7.61 -4.40
C ASP A 153 24.74 -6.39 -5.26
N MET A 154 25.72 -5.55 -5.51
CA MET A 154 25.52 -4.27 -6.21
C MET A 154 25.21 -4.45 -7.70
N THR A 155 25.69 -5.52 -8.33
CA THR A 155 25.36 -5.83 -9.73
C THR A 155 23.88 -6.17 -9.84
N ARG A 156 23.41 -7.05 -8.95
CA ARG A 156 22.02 -7.44 -8.86
C ARG A 156 21.13 -6.26 -8.42
N PHE A 157 21.54 -5.47 -7.43
CA PHE A 157 20.78 -4.32 -6.95
C PHE A 157 20.52 -3.31 -8.07
N LYS A 158 21.55 -2.92 -8.82
CA LYS A 158 21.41 -1.98 -9.94
C LYS A 158 20.51 -2.52 -11.05
N ALA A 159 20.64 -3.80 -11.37
CA ALA A 159 19.78 -4.45 -12.35
C ALA A 159 18.32 -4.50 -11.86
N ASP A 160 18.08 -4.82 -10.59
CA ASP A 160 16.75 -4.86 -9.99
C ASP A 160 16.10 -3.48 -9.94
N VAL A 161 16.80 -2.42 -9.49
CA VAL A 161 16.29 -1.03 -9.48
C VAL A 161 15.84 -0.57 -10.87
N ALA A 162 16.55 -0.97 -11.93
CA ALA A 162 16.24 -0.62 -13.30
C ALA A 162 15.20 -1.56 -13.95
N SER A 163 14.75 -2.60 -13.27
CA SER A 163 13.90 -3.63 -13.84
C SER A 163 12.42 -3.22 -13.89
N THR A 164 11.70 -3.73 -14.89
CA THR A 164 10.25 -3.59 -14.97
C THR A 164 9.55 -4.30 -13.81
N GLN A 165 10.10 -5.41 -13.31
CA GLN A 165 9.53 -6.16 -12.19
C GLN A 165 9.45 -5.30 -10.91
N VAL A 166 10.50 -4.54 -10.59
CA VAL A 166 10.51 -3.62 -9.46
C VAL A 166 9.52 -2.47 -9.70
N ALA A 167 9.54 -1.87 -10.89
CA ALA A 167 8.62 -0.80 -11.24
C ALA A 167 7.14 -1.25 -11.18
N ASP A 168 6.83 -2.41 -11.75
CA ASP A 168 5.48 -2.99 -11.76
C ASP A 168 5.00 -3.35 -10.35
N ARG A 169 5.90 -3.85 -9.49
CA ARG A 169 5.59 -4.15 -8.09
C ARG A 169 5.20 -2.90 -7.30
N VAL A 170 5.98 -1.83 -7.42
CA VAL A 170 5.71 -0.54 -6.77
C VAL A 170 4.41 0.07 -7.32
N LYS A 171 4.23 0.03 -8.65
CA LYS A 171 3.01 0.52 -9.30
C LYS A 171 1.77 -0.26 -8.88
N ALA A 172 1.86 -1.58 -8.73
CA ALA A 172 0.74 -2.41 -8.30
C ALA A 172 0.26 -2.00 -6.90
N ASP A 173 1.17 -1.74 -5.95
CA ASP A 173 0.81 -1.27 -4.62
C ASP A 173 0.13 0.11 -4.66
N ALA A 174 0.66 1.05 -5.44
CA ALA A 174 0.08 2.37 -5.60
C ALA A 174 -1.34 2.29 -6.21
N SER A 175 -1.51 1.48 -7.26
CA SER A 175 -2.82 1.28 -7.91
C SER A 175 -3.85 0.63 -6.98
N ASP A 176 -3.46 -0.35 -6.17
CA ASP A 176 -4.34 -0.92 -5.15
C ASP A 176 -4.72 0.13 -4.10
N GLY A 177 -3.74 0.94 -3.65
CA GLY A 177 -4.00 2.04 -2.72
C GLY A 177 -5.02 3.04 -3.27
N GLU A 178 -4.88 3.46 -4.52
CA GLU A 178 -5.86 4.32 -5.20
C GLU A 178 -7.26 3.68 -5.23
N ALA A 179 -7.35 2.40 -5.58
CA ALA A 179 -8.61 1.65 -5.61
C ALA A 179 -9.24 1.51 -4.22
N LEU A 180 -8.42 1.44 -3.15
CA LEU A 180 -8.84 1.42 -1.75
C LEU A 180 -9.13 2.82 -1.17
N GLY A 181 -9.04 3.87 -1.98
CA GLY A 181 -9.31 5.25 -1.56
C GLY A 181 -8.19 5.87 -0.72
N VAL A 182 -6.94 5.43 -0.88
CA VAL A 182 -5.75 6.11 -0.35
C VAL A 182 -5.56 7.41 -1.13
N GLN A 183 -5.53 8.54 -0.43
CA GLN A 183 -5.40 9.87 -1.01
C GLN A 183 -4.10 10.57 -0.59
N GLY A 184 -3.30 9.91 0.24
CA GLY A 184 -2.04 10.42 0.77
C GLY A 184 -1.42 9.44 1.76
N THR A 185 -0.22 9.77 2.21
CA THR A 185 0.57 8.92 3.11
C THR A 185 0.92 9.63 4.41
N PRO A 186 1.07 8.90 5.53
CA PRO A 186 0.72 7.49 5.64
C PRO A 186 -0.79 7.26 5.66
N THR A 187 -1.26 6.16 5.09
CA THR A 187 -2.62 5.68 5.27
C THR A 187 -2.57 4.27 5.85
N PHE A 188 -3.27 4.08 6.96
CA PHE A 188 -3.30 2.79 7.67
C PHE A 188 -4.63 2.07 7.45
N PHE A 189 -4.54 0.74 7.40
CA PHE A 189 -5.69 -0.17 7.48
C PHE A 189 -5.44 -1.16 8.61
N ILE A 190 -6.49 -1.46 9.39
CA ILE A 190 -6.45 -2.47 10.45
C ILE A 190 -7.52 -3.51 10.13
N ASN A 191 -7.11 -4.75 9.92
CA ASN A 191 -7.98 -5.86 9.46
C ASN A 191 -8.83 -5.50 8.22
N GLY A 192 -8.23 -4.74 7.27
CA GLY A 192 -8.89 -4.34 6.03
C GLY A 192 -9.74 -3.07 6.14
N GLU A 193 -9.97 -2.53 7.33
CA GLU A 193 -10.69 -1.28 7.53
C GLU A 193 -9.73 -0.08 7.59
N LYS A 194 -10.07 0.98 6.85
CA LYS A 194 -9.27 2.19 6.83
C LYS A 194 -9.30 2.87 8.19
N PHE A 195 -8.13 3.07 8.79
CA PHE A 195 -7.98 3.76 10.05
C PHE A 195 -8.22 5.27 9.88
N ALA A 196 -9.21 5.80 10.59
CA ALA A 196 -9.60 7.21 10.54
C ALA A 196 -9.01 8.06 11.67
N GLY A 197 -8.25 7.43 12.59
CA GLY A 197 -7.63 8.10 13.74
C GLY A 197 -6.35 8.85 13.40
N ARG A 198 -5.73 9.43 14.41
CA ARG A 198 -4.40 10.04 14.25
C ARG A 198 -3.33 8.95 14.15
N PRO A 199 -2.43 9.02 13.18
CA PRO A 199 -1.36 8.03 13.00
C PRO A 199 -0.19 8.25 13.98
N ASP A 200 -0.50 8.58 15.23
CA ASP A 200 0.43 8.59 16.34
C ASP A 200 0.36 7.28 17.13
N TYR A 201 1.33 7.07 18.01
CA TYR A 201 1.41 5.83 18.78
C TYR A 201 0.12 5.53 19.57
N ALA A 202 -0.50 6.54 20.22
CA ALA A 202 -1.69 6.32 21.03
C ALA A 202 -2.90 5.93 20.18
N GLY A 203 -3.09 6.57 19.03
CA GLY A 203 -4.16 6.26 18.10
C GLY A 203 -4.02 4.88 17.49
N LEU A 204 -2.82 4.53 16.98
CA LEU A 204 -2.56 3.21 16.40
C LEU A 204 -2.67 2.10 17.46
N LYS A 205 -2.12 2.33 18.67
CA LYS A 205 -2.22 1.39 19.78
C LYS A 205 -3.67 1.09 20.16
N ALA A 206 -4.49 2.12 20.32
CA ALA A 206 -5.90 1.93 20.68
C ALA A 206 -6.67 1.09 19.65
N ALA A 207 -6.41 1.30 18.36
CA ALA A 207 -7.04 0.54 17.29
C ALA A 207 -6.54 -0.92 17.24
N VAL A 208 -5.25 -1.14 17.45
CA VAL A 208 -4.68 -2.50 17.54
C VAL A 208 -5.22 -3.24 18.76
N ASP A 209 -5.27 -2.59 19.94
CA ASP A 209 -5.84 -3.20 21.15
C ASP A 209 -7.31 -3.62 20.96
N ALA A 210 -8.11 -2.73 20.33
CA ALA A 210 -9.51 -3.05 20.01
C ALA A 210 -9.62 -4.27 19.07
N SER A 211 -8.74 -4.34 18.06
CA SER A 211 -8.70 -5.46 17.10
C SER A 211 -8.26 -6.78 17.74
N LEU A 212 -7.33 -6.76 18.68
CA LEU A 212 -6.85 -7.98 19.37
C LEU A 212 -7.90 -8.53 20.34
N ASN A 213 -8.82 -7.69 20.83
CA ASN A 213 -9.86 -8.07 21.79
C ASN A 213 -11.21 -8.42 21.12
N SER A 214 -11.30 -8.32 19.79
CA SER A 214 -12.47 -8.72 19.01
C SER A 214 -12.36 -10.19 18.57
#